data_a0435f45ed345417cd166507114cf7cd
#
_entry.id   a0435f45ed345417cd166507114cf7cd
#
_cell.length_a   1.000
_cell.length_b   1.000
_cell.length_c   1.000
_cell.angle_alpha   90.00
_cell.angle_beta   90.00
_cell.angle_gamma   90.00
#
_symmetry.space_group_name_H-M   'P 1'
#
loop_
_entity.id
_entity.type
_entity.pdbx_description
1 polymer ?
#
loop_
_entity_poly.entity_id
_entity_poly.type
_entity_poly.pdbx_seq_one_letter_code
_entity_poly.pdbx_strand_id
1 'polypeptide(L)'
;MLLNRNGQAKVLTVSEIHQLFNSGFKCSRDKALFAVTFYTACRISETRQMHLVDAFHNGVVRDEILIRKANTKGQQGTRTIPTHPTLKKILQEYYDDSLKLIELKKLTGGWSSISLNAEGKLSLNNVLQCPRCQSTRLMKQGFYRGKTQIYLCKNCRSRTIETKILKKNVNADTPATIEYNTLGVICSNLYGFLFNNSRNPYLFPGCKSQGCISLRNAMSIFEQVFDKLGIEGASTHSCRRTALTIMHREGVILRVLQEISGHKDLGALQRYLEVSEEQTRAAINVLK
;
A
#
# COMPACT_ATOMS: atom_id res chain seq x y z
N MET A 1 7.91 32.64 -1.83
CA MET A 1 6.54 33.19 -1.71
C MET A 1 5.69 32.18 -0.95
N LEU A 2 5.37 32.42 0.32
CA LEU A 2 4.46 31.59 1.08
C LEU A 2 3.05 31.75 0.49
N LEU A 3 2.60 30.79 -0.26
CA LEU A 3 1.22 30.72 -0.74
C LEU A 3 0.30 30.66 0.49
N ASN A 4 -0.43 31.73 0.73
CA ASN A 4 -1.40 31.80 1.83
C ASN A 4 -2.58 30.87 1.53
N ARG A 5 -2.46 29.59 1.90
CA ARG A 5 -3.42 28.52 1.58
C ARG A 5 -4.57 28.41 2.57
N ASN A 6 -4.71 29.36 3.50
CA ASN A 6 -5.76 29.33 4.53
C ASN A 6 -5.92 27.93 5.19
N GLY A 7 -4.82 27.22 5.44
CA GLY A 7 -4.83 25.88 6.03
C GLY A 7 -5.29 24.74 5.10
N GLN A 8 -5.49 25.00 3.81
CA GLN A 8 -5.90 23.97 2.85
C GLN A 8 -4.71 23.15 2.34
N ALA A 9 -4.92 21.84 2.15
CA ALA A 9 -3.92 20.96 1.56
C ALA A 9 -3.56 21.37 0.12
N LYS A 10 -2.29 21.17 -0.27
CA LYS A 10 -1.80 21.49 -1.61
C LYS A 10 -2.54 20.70 -2.69
N VAL A 11 -2.87 21.32 -3.82
CA VAL A 11 -3.18 20.65 -5.08
C VAL A 11 -1.85 20.29 -5.74
N LEU A 12 -1.64 19.00 -6.04
CA LEU A 12 -0.41 18.52 -6.66
C LEU A 12 -0.38 18.89 -8.14
N THR A 13 0.79 19.25 -8.64
CA THR A 13 1.03 19.49 -10.07
C THR A 13 1.13 18.14 -10.82
N VAL A 14 0.99 18.17 -12.14
CA VAL A 14 1.15 16.99 -13.00
C VAL A 14 2.55 16.37 -12.84
N SER A 15 3.59 17.20 -12.74
CA SER A 15 4.97 16.75 -12.52
C SER A 15 5.13 16.05 -11.16
N GLU A 16 4.56 16.60 -10.08
CA GLU A 16 4.59 15.97 -8.77
C GLU A 16 3.85 14.63 -8.74
N ILE A 17 2.70 14.54 -9.43
CA ILE A 17 1.96 13.28 -9.58
C ILE A 17 2.82 12.23 -10.30
N HIS A 18 3.48 12.59 -11.40
CA HIS A 18 4.37 11.70 -12.12
C HIS A 18 5.56 11.24 -11.25
N GLN A 19 6.19 12.15 -10.50
CA GLN A 19 7.27 11.80 -9.58
C GLN A 19 6.81 10.85 -8.48
N LEU A 20 5.62 11.09 -7.91
CA LEU A 20 5.02 10.22 -6.89
C LEU A 20 4.84 8.79 -7.41
N PHE A 21 4.24 8.62 -8.59
CA PHE A 21 4.00 7.29 -9.13
C PHE A 21 5.27 6.58 -9.64
N ASN A 22 6.27 7.31 -10.13
CA ASN A 22 7.48 6.72 -10.72
C ASN A 22 8.55 6.40 -9.67
N SER A 23 8.78 7.28 -8.69
CA SER A 23 9.91 7.17 -7.75
C SER A 23 9.55 7.42 -6.28
N GLY A 24 8.31 7.79 -5.98
CA GLY A 24 7.89 8.12 -4.63
C GLY A 24 7.92 6.90 -3.70
N PHE A 25 7.29 5.83 -4.11
CA PHE A 25 7.01 4.68 -3.25
C PHE A 25 8.08 3.59 -3.36
N LYS A 26 8.41 3.00 -2.20
CA LYS A 26 9.39 1.92 -2.09
C LYS A 26 8.79 0.53 -2.30
N CYS A 27 7.48 0.38 -2.20
CA CYS A 27 6.80 -0.90 -2.36
C CYS A 27 5.43 -0.74 -3.04
N SER A 28 5.00 -1.81 -3.70
CA SER A 28 3.72 -1.87 -4.43
C SER A 28 2.50 -1.62 -3.54
N ARG A 29 2.53 -2.02 -2.27
CA ARG A 29 1.45 -1.74 -1.31
C ARG A 29 1.25 -0.24 -1.07
N ASP A 30 2.33 0.50 -0.80
CA ASP A 30 2.26 1.92 -0.47
C ASP A 30 1.85 2.73 -1.71
N LYS A 31 2.36 2.32 -2.89
CA LYS A 31 1.93 2.84 -4.19
C LYS A 31 0.44 2.57 -4.44
N ALA A 32 -0.04 1.36 -4.14
CA ALA A 32 -1.45 1.01 -4.27
C ALA A 32 -2.34 1.79 -3.31
N LEU A 33 -1.92 1.99 -2.05
CA LEU A 33 -2.65 2.80 -1.07
C LEU A 33 -2.83 4.25 -1.55
N PHE A 34 -1.75 4.83 -2.09
CA PHE A 34 -1.79 6.16 -2.69
C PHE A 34 -2.68 6.19 -3.94
N ALA A 35 -2.51 5.23 -4.85
CA ALA A 35 -3.28 5.15 -6.09
C ALA A 35 -4.78 5.03 -5.83
N VAL A 36 -5.20 4.15 -4.91
CA VAL A 36 -6.62 4.04 -4.53
C VAL A 36 -7.12 5.39 -3.98
N THR A 37 -6.38 6.01 -3.06
CA THR A 37 -6.78 7.30 -2.49
C THR A 37 -6.91 8.39 -3.56
N PHE A 38 -6.01 8.42 -4.53
CA PHE A 38 -5.99 9.39 -5.62
C PHE A 38 -7.11 9.14 -6.65
N TYR A 39 -7.15 7.96 -7.26
CA TYR A 39 -8.09 7.66 -8.36
C TYR A 39 -9.55 7.51 -7.93
N THR A 40 -9.81 7.21 -6.66
CA THR A 40 -11.17 7.15 -6.13
C THR A 40 -11.58 8.43 -5.40
N ALA A 41 -10.69 9.38 -5.26
CA ALA A 41 -10.87 10.58 -4.43
C ALA A 41 -11.37 10.27 -3.00
N CYS A 42 -11.06 9.08 -2.47
CA CYS A 42 -11.43 8.66 -1.12
C CYS A 42 -10.60 9.38 -0.05
N ARG A 43 -11.13 9.45 1.16
CA ARG A 43 -10.32 9.81 2.32
C ARG A 43 -9.39 8.65 2.69
N ILE A 44 -8.20 8.96 3.21
CA ILE A 44 -7.26 7.92 3.66
C ILE A 44 -7.90 6.95 4.68
N SER A 45 -8.84 7.45 5.51
CA SER A 45 -9.58 6.61 6.46
C SER A 45 -10.53 5.62 5.76
N GLU A 46 -11.11 6.00 4.62
CA GLU A 46 -11.97 5.14 3.80
C GLU A 46 -11.11 4.09 3.07
N THR A 47 -10.02 4.54 2.44
CA THR A 47 -9.10 3.67 1.69
C THR A 47 -8.48 2.59 2.56
N ARG A 48 -7.94 2.94 3.74
CA ARG A 48 -7.28 1.96 4.62
C ARG A 48 -8.21 0.86 5.14
N GLN A 49 -9.51 1.14 5.24
CA GLN A 49 -10.53 0.21 5.73
C GLN A 49 -11.20 -0.60 4.60
N MET A 50 -10.78 -0.41 3.36
CA MET A 50 -11.28 -1.17 2.22
C MET A 50 -10.95 -2.65 2.37
N HIS A 51 -11.90 -3.52 2.05
CA HIS A 51 -11.67 -4.96 2.03
C HIS A 51 -11.09 -5.40 0.68
N LEU A 52 -10.39 -6.53 0.67
CA LEU A 52 -9.85 -7.10 -0.57
C LEU A 52 -10.96 -7.34 -1.61
N VAL A 53 -12.09 -7.88 -1.17
CA VAL A 53 -13.25 -8.17 -2.04
C VAL A 53 -13.93 -6.92 -2.62
N ASP A 54 -13.64 -5.73 -2.08
CA ASP A 54 -14.16 -4.47 -2.62
C ASP A 54 -13.42 -4.03 -3.88
N ALA A 55 -12.17 -4.47 -4.05
CA ALA A 55 -11.31 -4.16 -5.18
C ALA A 55 -11.02 -5.36 -6.09
N PHE A 56 -11.16 -6.60 -5.58
CA PHE A 56 -10.85 -7.83 -6.32
C PHE A 56 -12.01 -8.81 -6.35
N HIS A 57 -12.07 -9.56 -7.44
CA HIS A 57 -12.92 -10.73 -7.58
C HIS A 57 -12.10 -11.86 -8.22
N ASN A 58 -11.98 -13.00 -7.54
CA ASN A 58 -11.20 -14.16 -8.01
C ASN A 58 -9.75 -13.82 -8.43
N GLY A 59 -9.08 -12.92 -7.70
CA GLY A 59 -7.70 -12.52 -8.01
C GLY A 59 -7.55 -11.48 -9.12
N VAL A 60 -8.65 -11.02 -9.71
CA VAL A 60 -8.67 -9.99 -10.75
C VAL A 60 -9.27 -8.71 -10.19
N VAL A 61 -8.67 -7.58 -10.56
CA VAL A 61 -9.17 -6.26 -10.14
C VAL A 61 -10.55 -6.01 -10.75
N ARG A 62 -11.50 -5.58 -9.94
CA ARG A 62 -12.87 -5.24 -10.37
C ARG A 62 -12.90 -4.04 -11.31
N ASP A 63 -13.92 -3.98 -12.16
CA ASP A 63 -14.21 -2.81 -12.99
C ASP A 63 -14.70 -1.62 -12.16
N GLU A 64 -15.22 -1.87 -10.97
CA GLU A 64 -15.68 -0.87 -10.02
C GLU A 64 -15.17 -1.16 -8.62
N ILE A 65 -14.65 -0.15 -7.95
CA ILE A 65 -14.22 -0.20 -6.55
C ILE A 65 -15.43 0.13 -5.65
N LEU A 66 -15.70 -0.75 -4.70
CA LEU A 66 -16.78 -0.58 -3.74
C LEU A 66 -16.30 0.20 -2.50
N ILE A 67 -16.95 1.31 -2.21
CA ILE A 67 -16.75 2.08 -0.97
C ILE A 67 -17.92 1.83 -0.04
N ARG A 68 -17.69 1.04 0.99
CA ARG A 68 -18.74 0.62 1.94
C ARG A 68 -19.19 1.78 2.81
N LYS A 69 -20.50 1.86 3.10
CA LYS A 69 -21.08 2.81 4.04
C LYS A 69 -20.35 2.83 5.38
N ALA A 70 -20.00 1.67 5.92
CA ALA A 70 -19.31 1.54 7.21
C ALA A 70 -17.95 2.25 7.25
N ASN A 71 -17.28 2.43 6.10
CA ASN A 71 -15.97 3.07 6.01
C ASN A 71 -16.07 4.59 5.85
N THR A 72 -17.27 5.13 5.56
CA THR A 72 -17.46 6.56 5.29
C THR A 72 -17.69 7.36 6.58
N LYS A 73 -17.17 8.58 6.62
CA LYS A 73 -17.41 9.50 7.76
C LYS A 73 -18.91 9.82 7.87
N GLY A 74 -19.51 9.49 9.02
CA GLY A 74 -20.94 9.69 9.26
C GLY A 74 -21.83 8.67 8.56
N GLN A 75 -21.30 7.48 8.24
CA GLN A 75 -22.01 6.34 7.66
C GLN A 75 -22.97 6.75 6.52
N GLN A 76 -22.44 7.46 5.54
CA GLN A 76 -23.18 7.95 4.38
C GLN A 76 -23.71 6.78 3.53
N GLY A 77 -23.78 6.79 2.29
CA GLY A 77 -24.17 5.66 1.44
C GLY A 77 -22.96 4.78 1.08
N THR A 78 -23.24 3.57 0.65
CA THR A 78 -22.32 2.77 -0.16
C THR A 78 -22.27 3.39 -1.55
N ARG A 79 -21.08 3.48 -2.16
CA ARG A 79 -20.89 3.94 -3.53
C ARG A 79 -19.90 3.06 -4.28
N THR A 80 -20.06 2.95 -5.57
CA THR A 80 -19.10 2.33 -6.47
C THR A 80 -18.41 3.40 -7.30
N ILE A 81 -17.15 3.20 -7.63
CA ILE A 81 -16.35 4.10 -8.44
C ILE A 81 -15.71 3.28 -9.55
N PRO A 82 -15.92 3.62 -10.83
CA PRO A 82 -15.25 2.95 -11.94
C PRO A 82 -13.74 2.93 -11.76
N THR A 83 -13.15 1.77 -12.01
CA THR A 83 -11.70 1.59 -11.78
C THR A 83 -10.91 2.11 -12.96
N HIS A 84 -10.13 3.17 -12.73
CA HIS A 84 -9.24 3.74 -13.74
C HIS A 84 -8.22 2.69 -14.24
N PRO A 85 -7.87 2.63 -15.54
CA PRO A 85 -6.95 1.63 -16.09
C PRO A 85 -5.59 1.58 -15.37
N THR A 86 -5.03 2.74 -15.04
CA THR A 86 -3.77 2.81 -14.28
C THR A 86 -3.92 2.26 -12.86
N LEU A 87 -5.07 2.50 -12.20
CA LEU A 87 -5.34 1.93 -10.88
C LEU A 87 -5.45 0.41 -10.95
N LYS A 88 -6.11 -0.15 -11.99
CA LYS A 88 -6.15 -1.60 -12.22
C LYS A 88 -4.75 -2.20 -12.27
N LYS A 89 -3.86 -1.59 -13.05
CA LYS A 89 -2.47 -2.03 -13.20
C LYS A 89 -1.73 -2.06 -11.87
N ILE A 90 -1.81 -0.96 -11.12
CA ILE A 90 -1.12 -0.82 -9.83
C ILE A 90 -1.67 -1.81 -8.78
N LEU A 91 -2.99 -2.02 -8.75
CA LEU A 91 -3.61 -2.98 -7.85
C LEU A 91 -3.23 -4.42 -8.22
N GLN A 92 -3.18 -4.75 -9.51
CA GLN A 92 -2.76 -6.08 -9.96
C GLN A 92 -1.28 -6.32 -9.63
N GLU A 93 -0.39 -5.37 -9.87
CA GLU A 93 1.02 -5.44 -9.46
C GLU A 93 1.14 -5.71 -7.95
N TYR A 94 0.38 -5.00 -7.12
CA TYR A 94 0.37 -5.20 -5.68
C TYR A 94 -0.10 -6.61 -5.28
N TYR A 95 -1.14 -7.12 -5.93
CA TYR A 95 -1.67 -8.46 -5.69
C TYR A 95 -0.66 -9.54 -6.08
N ASP A 96 -0.06 -9.43 -7.26
CA ASP A 96 0.91 -10.39 -7.79
C ASP A 96 2.19 -10.41 -6.94
N ASP A 97 2.69 -9.24 -6.52
CA ASP A 97 3.82 -9.13 -5.60
C ASP A 97 3.51 -9.80 -4.25
N SER A 98 2.27 -9.66 -3.78
CA SER A 98 1.83 -10.30 -2.55
C SER A 98 1.83 -11.82 -2.68
N LEU A 99 1.41 -12.38 -3.82
CA LEU A 99 1.46 -13.82 -4.09
C LEU A 99 2.89 -14.35 -4.16
N LYS A 100 3.80 -13.66 -4.86
CA LYS A 100 5.22 -14.02 -4.92
C LYS A 100 5.85 -14.09 -3.54
N LEU A 101 5.54 -13.15 -2.66
CA LEU A 101 6.02 -13.16 -1.28
C LEU A 101 5.45 -14.33 -0.46
N ILE A 102 4.20 -14.72 -0.68
CA ILE A 102 3.62 -15.92 -0.05
C ILE A 102 4.38 -17.18 -0.46
N GLU A 103 4.67 -17.33 -1.75
CA GLU A 103 5.45 -18.46 -2.26
C GLU A 103 6.85 -18.50 -1.67
N LEU A 104 7.57 -17.39 -1.70
CA LEU A 104 8.90 -17.30 -1.07
C LEU A 104 8.88 -17.73 0.38
N LYS A 105 7.87 -17.30 1.14
CA LYS A 105 7.73 -17.71 2.54
C LYS A 105 7.49 -19.20 2.68
N LYS A 106 6.65 -19.80 1.84
CA LYS A 106 6.42 -21.25 1.85
C LYS A 106 7.72 -22.02 1.58
N LEU A 107 8.50 -21.55 0.60
CA LEU A 107 9.78 -22.15 0.21
C LEU A 107 10.83 -22.03 1.31
N THR A 108 10.93 -20.89 1.97
CA THR A 108 11.97 -20.61 2.98
C THR A 108 11.60 -21.04 4.39
N GLY A 109 10.34 -21.44 4.62
CA GLY A 109 9.83 -21.80 5.94
C GLY A 109 9.76 -20.63 6.94
N GLY A 110 10.11 -19.44 6.52
CA GLY A 110 10.07 -18.23 7.34
C GLY A 110 10.88 -17.07 6.77
N TRP A 111 10.70 -15.88 7.35
CA TRP A 111 11.34 -14.65 6.88
C TRP A 111 12.80 -14.49 7.33
N SER A 112 13.22 -15.21 8.35
CA SER A 112 14.61 -15.17 8.85
C SER A 112 15.65 -15.62 7.82
N SER A 113 15.21 -16.27 6.75
CA SER A 113 16.07 -16.76 5.67
C SER A 113 16.11 -15.84 4.44
N ILE A 114 15.38 -14.73 4.49
CA ILE A 114 15.31 -13.76 3.41
C ILE A 114 16.08 -12.53 3.82
N SER A 115 17.05 -12.11 3.01
CA SER A 115 17.77 -10.85 3.16
C SER A 115 17.80 -10.10 1.84
N LEU A 116 18.11 -8.81 1.90
CA LEU A 116 18.41 -8.02 0.70
C LEU A 116 19.93 -8.02 0.50
N ASN A 117 20.37 -8.24 -0.72
CA ASN A 117 21.78 -8.04 -1.07
C ASN A 117 22.09 -6.54 -1.22
N ALA A 118 23.37 -6.22 -1.44
CA ALA A 118 23.82 -4.83 -1.58
C ALA A 118 23.15 -4.09 -2.75
N GLU A 119 22.62 -4.81 -3.74
CA GLU A 119 21.92 -4.29 -4.92
C GLU A 119 20.41 -4.11 -4.68
N GLY A 120 19.91 -4.39 -3.46
CA GLY A 120 18.49 -4.31 -3.13
C GLY A 120 17.65 -5.47 -3.66
N LYS A 121 18.29 -6.53 -4.21
CA LYS A 121 17.61 -7.76 -4.63
C LYS A 121 17.41 -8.70 -3.45
N LEU A 122 16.26 -9.38 -3.41
CA LEU A 122 16.02 -10.42 -2.44
C LEU A 122 17.03 -11.56 -2.63
N SER A 123 17.83 -11.83 -1.62
CA SER A 123 18.67 -13.00 -1.56
C SER A 123 18.09 -13.97 -0.54
N LEU A 124 17.99 -15.22 -0.94
CA LEU A 124 17.67 -16.31 -0.05
C LEU A 124 18.96 -16.69 0.68
N ASN A 125 19.09 -16.26 1.92
CA ASN A 125 20.17 -16.74 2.76
C ASN A 125 19.94 -18.21 3.04
N ASN A 126 21.02 -18.91 3.42
CA ASN A 126 21.00 -20.31 3.79
C ASN A 126 19.75 -20.65 4.59
N VAL A 127 18.86 -21.43 4.02
CA VAL A 127 17.65 -21.90 4.72
C VAL A 127 18.10 -22.80 5.86
N LEU A 128 17.80 -22.36 7.08
CA LEU A 128 18.13 -23.15 8.27
C LEU A 128 17.18 -24.35 8.37
N GLN A 129 17.74 -25.55 8.43
CA GLN A 129 16.97 -26.78 8.55
C GLN A 129 17.28 -27.51 9.85
N CYS A 130 16.27 -28.13 10.44
CA CYS A 130 16.43 -28.97 11.60
C CYS A 130 17.29 -30.18 11.23
N PRO A 131 18.37 -30.47 11.98
CA PRO A 131 19.25 -31.63 11.68
C PRO A 131 18.56 -32.98 11.86
N ARG A 132 17.42 -33.02 12.61
CA ARG A 132 16.71 -34.29 12.87
C ARG A 132 15.64 -34.60 11.82
N CYS A 133 14.87 -33.61 11.36
CA CYS A 133 13.73 -33.83 10.46
C CYS A 133 13.74 -32.96 9.21
N GLN A 134 14.80 -32.20 8.98
CA GLN A 134 15.03 -31.29 7.85
C GLN A 134 13.97 -30.20 7.68
N SER A 135 13.05 -30.09 8.65
CA SER A 135 12.02 -29.02 8.65
C SER A 135 12.68 -27.65 8.79
N THR A 136 12.18 -26.68 8.02
CA THR A 136 12.57 -25.27 8.10
C THR A 136 11.86 -24.52 9.22
N ARG A 137 10.90 -25.17 9.91
CA ARG A 137 10.08 -24.55 10.98
C ARG A 137 10.86 -24.46 12.29
N LEU A 138 11.91 -23.65 12.32
CA LEU A 138 12.75 -23.39 13.49
C LEU A 138 12.31 -22.10 14.20
N MET A 139 12.28 -22.12 15.52
CA MET A 139 11.98 -20.98 16.38
C MET A 139 13.17 -20.73 17.32
N LYS A 140 13.62 -19.48 17.42
CA LYS A 140 14.63 -19.07 18.40
C LYS A 140 14.09 -19.24 19.82
N GLN A 141 14.84 -19.89 20.71
CA GLN A 141 14.43 -20.23 22.07
C GLN A 141 15.45 -19.80 23.13
N GLY A 142 16.16 -18.70 22.93
CA GLY A 142 17.18 -18.21 23.86
C GLY A 142 18.58 -18.63 23.46
N PHE A 143 19.53 -18.51 24.39
CA PHE A 143 20.96 -18.70 24.12
C PHE A 143 21.55 -19.80 25.00
N TYR A 144 22.42 -20.62 24.42
CA TYR A 144 23.26 -21.57 25.15
C TYR A 144 24.52 -20.86 25.64
N ARG A 145 24.79 -20.91 26.96
CA ARG A 145 25.92 -20.24 27.62
C ARG A 145 26.05 -18.75 27.25
N GLY A 146 24.91 -18.05 27.04
CA GLY A 146 24.85 -16.64 26.74
C GLY A 146 25.36 -16.21 25.36
N LYS A 147 25.89 -17.10 24.53
CA LYS A 147 26.54 -16.76 23.25
C LYS A 147 25.92 -17.44 22.01
N THR A 148 25.49 -18.68 22.13
CA THR A 148 25.04 -19.46 20.96
C THR A 148 23.51 -19.54 20.91
N GLN A 149 22.89 -19.16 19.79
CA GLN A 149 21.44 -19.21 19.63
C GLN A 149 20.92 -20.66 19.68
N ILE A 150 19.92 -20.89 20.51
CA ILE A 150 19.18 -22.17 20.55
C ILE A 150 17.95 -22.05 19.66
N TYR A 151 17.66 -23.11 18.91
CA TYR A 151 16.46 -23.23 18.09
C TYR A 151 15.63 -24.46 18.53
N LEU A 152 14.32 -24.27 18.53
CA LEU A 152 13.33 -25.33 18.69
C LEU A 152 12.67 -25.61 17.34
N CYS A 153 12.72 -26.87 16.91
CA CYS A 153 11.97 -27.31 15.74
C CYS A 153 10.49 -27.46 16.08
N LYS A 154 9.61 -26.75 15.41
CA LYS A 154 8.17 -26.85 15.62
C LYS A 154 7.58 -28.18 15.11
N ASN A 155 8.28 -28.87 14.22
CA ASN A 155 7.82 -30.13 13.64
C ASN A 155 8.13 -31.34 14.53
N CYS A 156 9.41 -31.55 14.86
CA CYS A 156 9.83 -32.71 15.68
C CYS A 156 10.14 -32.35 17.13
N ARG A 157 9.96 -31.11 17.55
CA ARG A 157 10.23 -30.56 18.89
C ARG A 157 11.65 -30.72 19.41
N SER A 158 12.60 -31.12 18.54
CA SER A 158 14.01 -31.19 18.92
C SER A 158 14.58 -29.79 19.15
N ARG A 159 15.44 -29.67 20.17
CA ARG A 159 16.27 -28.48 20.42
C ARG A 159 17.61 -28.65 19.77
N THR A 160 18.11 -27.62 19.13
CA THR A 160 19.44 -27.61 18.50
C THR A 160 20.10 -26.26 18.68
N ILE A 161 21.43 -26.24 18.67
CA ILE A 161 22.21 -25.00 18.69
C ILE A 161 22.55 -24.58 17.25
N GLU A 162 22.79 -23.30 17.04
CA GLU A 162 23.05 -22.70 15.72
C GLU A 162 24.16 -23.42 14.93
N THR A 163 25.22 -23.86 15.61
CA THR A 163 26.34 -24.56 14.99
C THR A 163 25.99 -25.94 14.43
N LYS A 164 24.90 -26.57 14.87
CA LYS A 164 24.42 -27.87 14.41
C LYS A 164 23.28 -27.79 13.39
N ILE A 165 22.83 -26.57 13.05
CA ILE A 165 21.78 -26.36 12.08
C ILE A 165 22.32 -26.58 10.67
N LEU A 166 21.55 -27.33 9.86
CA LEU A 166 21.86 -27.51 8.45
C LEU A 166 21.54 -26.24 7.69
N LYS A 167 22.48 -25.76 6.90
CA LYS A 167 22.31 -24.61 6.01
C LYS A 167 22.21 -25.12 4.58
N LYS A 168 21.02 -25.06 4.01
CA LYS A 168 20.82 -25.42 2.60
C LYS A 168 20.92 -24.16 1.76
N ASN A 169 21.89 -24.11 0.84
CA ASN A 169 21.94 -23.09 -0.18
C ASN A 169 20.76 -23.31 -1.12
N VAL A 170 19.90 -22.32 -1.25
CA VAL A 170 18.87 -22.31 -2.28
C VAL A 170 19.53 -21.69 -3.51
N ASN A 171 19.76 -22.52 -4.53
CA ASN A 171 20.38 -22.08 -5.77
C ASN A 171 19.55 -20.96 -6.43
N ALA A 172 20.24 -20.05 -7.10
CA ALA A 172 19.70 -18.86 -7.75
C ALA A 172 18.68 -19.13 -8.89
N ASP A 173 18.43 -20.39 -9.23
CA ASP A 173 17.50 -20.78 -10.30
C ASP A 173 16.03 -20.78 -9.89
N THR A 174 15.71 -20.35 -8.66
CA THR A 174 14.34 -20.13 -8.26
C THR A 174 13.83 -18.84 -8.94
N PRO A 175 12.72 -18.88 -9.72
CA PRO A 175 12.28 -17.75 -10.54
C PRO A 175 11.61 -16.65 -9.71
N ALA A 176 12.33 -16.05 -8.80
CA ALA A 176 11.81 -14.95 -7.98
C ALA A 176 12.91 -13.96 -7.65
N THR A 177 13.49 -13.35 -8.67
CA THR A 177 14.20 -12.09 -8.48
C THR A 177 13.14 -11.00 -8.41
N ILE A 178 12.65 -10.73 -7.21
CA ILE A 178 11.77 -9.60 -6.97
C ILE A 178 12.69 -8.40 -6.76
N GLU A 179 12.74 -7.51 -7.73
CA GLU A 179 13.45 -6.23 -7.60
C GLU A 179 12.66 -5.33 -6.65
N TYR A 180 13.10 -5.25 -5.42
CA TYR A 180 12.64 -4.22 -4.49
C TYR A 180 13.72 -3.14 -4.38
N ASN A 181 13.46 -2.00 -4.97
CA ASN A 181 14.25 -0.81 -4.70
C ASN A 181 14.09 -0.42 -3.24
N THR A 182 15.15 -0.65 -2.47
CA THR A 182 15.49 -0.16 -1.15
C THR A 182 15.09 -0.96 0.09
N LEU A 183 16.13 -1.21 0.83
CA LEU A 183 16.26 -1.54 2.24
C LEU A 183 15.05 -1.16 3.12
N GLY A 184 14.63 -2.10 3.88
CA GLY A 184 13.91 -1.89 5.14
C GLY A 184 12.41 -1.98 5.04
N VAL A 185 11.86 -2.28 3.86
CA VAL A 185 10.43 -2.44 3.74
C VAL A 185 10.07 -3.77 3.06
N ILE A 186 10.73 -4.83 3.45
CA ILE A 186 9.93 -6.03 3.72
C ILE A 186 9.09 -5.54 4.91
N CYS A 187 8.12 -4.71 4.55
CA CYS A 187 7.35 -4.02 5.55
C CYS A 187 6.78 -5.06 6.46
N SER A 188 7.03 -4.93 7.75
CA SER A 188 6.24 -5.58 8.78
C SER A 188 4.74 -5.57 8.44
N ASN A 189 4.31 -4.74 7.55
CA ASN A 189 2.98 -4.49 7.05
C ASN A 189 2.51 -5.40 5.91
N LEU A 190 3.39 -5.86 5.02
CA LEU A 190 3.11 -6.98 4.12
C LEU A 190 2.90 -8.28 4.92
N TYR A 191 3.54 -8.37 6.07
CA TYR A 191 3.35 -9.50 6.99
C TYR A 191 1.88 -9.73 7.34
N GLY A 192 1.10 -8.72 7.61
CA GLY A 192 -0.30 -8.88 7.97
C GLY A 192 -1.13 -9.54 6.87
N PHE A 193 -0.99 -9.07 5.63
CA PHE A 193 -1.68 -9.62 4.46
C PHE A 193 -1.26 -11.06 4.15
N LEU A 194 0.03 -11.33 4.24
CA LEU A 194 0.62 -12.60 3.83
C LEU A 194 0.52 -13.70 4.89
N PHE A 195 0.38 -13.35 6.17
CA PHE A 195 0.48 -14.29 7.28
C PHE A 195 -0.82 -14.70 7.92
N ASN A 196 -1.85 -13.85 7.83
CA ASN A 196 -3.18 -14.14 8.32
C ASN A 196 -4.15 -14.52 7.19
N ASN A 197 -3.65 -15.12 6.19
CA ASN A 197 -4.20 -15.40 4.87
C ASN A 197 -5.66 -15.84 4.78
N SER A 198 -6.24 -16.42 5.79
CA SER A 198 -7.64 -16.86 5.76
C SER A 198 -8.56 -15.96 6.58
N ARG A 199 -8.04 -14.96 7.28
CA ARG A 199 -8.81 -14.22 8.29
C ARG A 199 -8.72 -12.69 8.23
N ASN A 200 -7.78 -12.10 7.49
CA ASN A 200 -7.72 -10.63 7.39
C ASN A 200 -8.37 -10.19 6.07
N PRO A 201 -9.56 -9.57 6.11
CA PRO A 201 -10.31 -9.21 4.92
C PRO A 201 -9.83 -7.91 4.25
N TYR A 202 -8.92 -7.15 4.88
CA TYR A 202 -8.56 -5.82 4.42
C TYR A 202 -7.59 -5.83 3.25
N LEU A 203 -7.79 -4.91 2.31
CA LEU A 203 -6.90 -4.66 1.18
C LEU A 203 -5.52 -4.18 1.64
N PHE A 204 -5.49 -3.36 2.70
CA PHE A 204 -4.26 -2.84 3.31
C PHE A 204 -4.17 -3.29 4.77
N PRO A 205 -3.72 -4.53 5.04
CA PRO A 205 -3.70 -5.09 6.38
C PRO A 205 -2.65 -4.46 7.28
N GLY A 206 -2.91 -4.45 8.57
CA GLY A 206 -1.98 -3.99 9.61
C GLY A 206 -1.04 -5.08 10.08
N CYS A 207 0.07 -4.67 10.74
CA CYS A 207 1.12 -5.60 11.19
C CYS A 207 0.75 -6.49 12.36
N LYS A 208 -0.08 -6.02 13.26
CA LYS A 208 -0.21 -6.60 14.62
C LYS A 208 -1.51 -7.36 14.87
N SER A 209 -2.46 -7.33 13.97
CA SER A 209 -3.78 -7.90 14.24
C SER A 209 -4.52 -8.24 12.95
N GLN A 210 -5.72 -8.78 13.08
CA GLN A 210 -6.65 -9.00 11.99
C GLN A 210 -7.26 -7.70 11.41
N GLY A 211 -6.69 -6.53 11.72
CA GLY A 211 -7.17 -5.21 11.30
C GLY A 211 -6.45 -4.63 10.08
N CYS A 212 -6.95 -3.50 9.60
CA CYS A 212 -6.31 -2.71 8.56
C CYS A 212 -5.09 -1.94 9.07
N ILE A 213 -4.28 -1.39 8.15
CA ILE A 213 -3.20 -0.45 8.49
C ILE A 213 -3.73 0.69 9.37
N SER A 214 -2.98 1.06 10.42
CA SER A 214 -3.38 2.16 11.29
C SER A 214 -3.41 3.49 10.53
N LEU A 215 -4.29 4.41 10.93
CA LEU A 215 -4.37 5.72 10.31
C LEU A 215 -3.03 6.45 10.38
N ARG A 216 -2.33 6.38 11.51
CA ARG A 216 -1.03 7.00 11.71
C ARG A 216 0.01 6.46 10.72
N ASN A 217 0.08 5.13 10.54
CA ASN A 217 1.02 4.54 9.59
C ASN A 217 0.67 4.92 8.15
N ALA A 218 -0.62 4.92 7.78
CA ALA A 218 -1.05 5.34 6.46
C ALA A 218 -0.69 6.80 6.18
N MET A 219 -0.88 7.71 7.15
CA MET A 219 -0.47 9.11 7.04
C MET A 219 1.04 9.25 6.92
N SER A 220 1.81 8.55 7.76
CA SER A 220 3.28 8.58 7.75
C SER A 220 3.88 8.13 6.42
N ILE A 221 3.25 7.17 5.72
CA ILE A 221 3.69 6.76 4.37
C ILE A 221 3.62 7.95 3.40
N PHE A 222 2.52 8.70 3.42
CA PHE A 222 2.35 9.85 2.55
C PHE A 222 3.31 10.99 2.91
N GLU A 223 3.45 11.30 4.20
CA GLU A 223 4.38 12.32 4.69
C GLU A 223 5.81 12.03 4.26
N GLN A 224 6.31 10.80 4.51
CA GLN A 224 7.66 10.40 4.12
C GLN A 224 7.91 10.49 2.61
N VAL A 225 6.90 10.20 1.79
CA VAL A 225 7.02 10.31 0.34
C VAL A 225 7.03 11.76 -0.12
N PHE A 226 6.18 12.61 0.44
CA PHE A 226 6.17 14.04 0.14
C PHE A 226 7.49 14.71 0.56
N ASP A 227 7.98 14.41 1.76
CA ASP A 227 9.27 14.91 2.26
C ASP A 227 10.44 14.47 1.37
N LYS A 228 10.48 13.17 1.02
CA LYS A 228 11.51 12.62 0.13
C LYS A 228 11.58 13.30 -1.23
N LEU A 229 10.43 13.70 -1.76
CA LEU A 229 10.31 14.36 -3.08
C LEU A 229 10.33 15.89 -2.99
N GLY A 230 10.48 16.47 -1.80
CA GLY A 230 10.46 17.92 -1.58
C GLY A 230 9.11 18.57 -1.89
N ILE A 231 8.00 17.83 -1.76
CA ILE A 231 6.65 18.33 -2.05
C ILE A 231 6.07 18.99 -0.79
N GLU A 232 6.40 20.26 -0.60
CA GLU A 232 5.95 21.02 0.56
C GLU A 232 4.44 21.33 0.56
N GLY A 233 3.84 21.35 1.76
CA GLY A 233 2.44 21.66 2.00
C GLY A 233 1.45 20.61 1.50
N ALA A 234 1.95 19.43 1.11
CA ALA A 234 1.13 18.28 0.77
C ALA A 234 0.74 17.49 2.03
N SER A 235 -0.40 16.82 1.96
CA SER A 235 -0.93 15.94 3.00
C SER A 235 -1.77 14.82 2.37
N THR A 236 -2.30 13.90 3.16
CA THR A 236 -3.23 12.87 2.65
C THR A 236 -4.47 13.45 1.97
N HIS A 237 -4.88 14.67 2.34
CA HIS A 237 -5.97 15.38 1.68
C HIS A 237 -5.58 15.93 0.30
N SER A 238 -4.29 16.12 0.01
CA SER A 238 -3.81 16.60 -1.29
C SER A 238 -4.21 15.67 -2.43
N CYS A 239 -4.15 14.35 -2.23
CA CYS A 239 -4.57 13.37 -3.24
C CYS A 239 -6.02 13.57 -3.66
N ARG A 240 -6.92 13.63 -2.68
CA ARG A 240 -8.34 13.82 -2.90
C ARG A 240 -8.63 15.18 -3.53
N ARG A 241 -8.01 16.25 -3.01
CA ARG A 241 -8.17 17.59 -3.53
C ARG A 241 -7.71 17.69 -4.98
N THR A 242 -6.53 17.15 -5.27
CA THR A 242 -5.96 17.13 -6.62
C THR A 242 -6.86 16.39 -7.60
N ALA A 243 -7.32 15.18 -7.26
CA ALA A 243 -8.19 14.40 -8.12
C ALA A 243 -9.49 15.14 -8.45
N LEU A 244 -10.15 15.72 -7.45
CA LEU A 244 -11.37 16.50 -7.64
C LEU A 244 -11.13 17.79 -8.45
N THR A 245 -10.01 18.47 -8.21
CA THR A 245 -9.66 19.69 -8.96
C THR A 245 -9.35 19.37 -10.43
N ILE A 246 -8.64 18.28 -10.72
CA ILE A 246 -8.38 17.84 -12.10
C ILE A 246 -9.71 17.54 -12.81
N MET A 247 -10.56 16.69 -12.22
CA MET A 247 -11.85 16.36 -12.81
C MET A 247 -12.72 17.61 -13.05
N HIS A 248 -12.70 18.56 -12.13
CA HIS A 248 -13.44 19.81 -12.30
C HIS A 248 -12.87 20.67 -13.43
N ARG A 249 -11.56 20.77 -13.57
CA ARG A 249 -10.90 21.50 -14.67
C ARG A 249 -11.21 20.89 -16.04
N GLU A 250 -11.37 19.56 -16.08
CA GLU A 250 -11.81 18.83 -17.29
C GLU A 250 -13.32 18.94 -17.56
N GLY A 251 -14.04 19.78 -16.84
CA GLY A 251 -15.45 20.06 -17.09
C GLY A 251 -16.44 19.08 -16.43
N VAL A 252 -15.98 18.20 -15.54
CA VAL A 252 -16.89 17.28 -14.82
C VAL A 252 -17.79 18.09 -13.89
N ILE A 253 -19.12 17.92 -14.04
CA ILE A 253 -20.12 18.68 -13.29
C ILE A 253 -20.07 18.34 -11.79
N LEU A 254 -20.38 19.35 -10.96
CA LEU A 254 -20.31 19.24 -9.49
C LEU A 254 -21.09 18.05 -8.90
N ARG A 255 -22.24 17.71 -9.50
CA ARG A 255 -23.06 16.57 -9.05
C ARG A 255 -22.32 15.25 -9.20
N VAL A 256 -21.62 15.02 -10.30
CA VAL A 256 -20.80 13.82 -10.51
C VAL A 256 -19.63 13.79 -9.54
N LEU A 257 -18.96 14.92 -9.32
CA LEU A 257 -17.89 15.02 -8.32
C LEU A 257 -18.39 14.72 -6.90
N GLN A 258 -19.63 15.13 -6.58
CA GLN A 258 -20.27 14.85 -5.30
C GLN A 258 -20.48 13.32 -5.12
N GLU A 259 -20.98 12.63 -6.12
CA GLU A 259 -21.16 11.17 -6.12
C GLU A 259 -19.84 10.43 -5.92
N ILE A 260 -18.81 10.80 -6.70
CA ILE A 260 -17.46 10.20 -6.59
C ILE A 260 -16.88 10.44 -5.20
N SER A 261 -16.91 11.65 -4.72
CA SER A 261 -16.28 12.04 -3.47
C SER A 261 -17.09 11.68 -2.23
N GLY A 262 -18.40 11.51 -2.35
CA GLY A 262 -19.30 11.28 -1.24
C GLY A 262 -19.41 12.49 -0.28
N HIS A 263 -19.39 13.73 -0.80
CA HIS A 263 -19.70 14.91 0.01
C HIS A 263 -21.21 15.02 0.20
N LYS A 264 -21.65 15.28 1.43
CA LYS A 264 -23.08 15.50 1.73
C LYS A 264 -23.55 16.83 1.18
N ASP A 265 -22.70 17.84 1.29
CA ASP A 265 -22.98 19.21 0.95
C ASP A 265 -22.09 19.69 -0.20
N LEU A 266 -22.70 20.33 -1.18
CA LEU A 266 -21.99 20.93 -2.33
C LEU A 266 -21.07 22.07 -1.92
N GLY A 267 -21.44 22.87 -0.92
CA GLY A 267 -20.57 23.92 -0.39
C GLY A 267 -19.29 23.36 0.25
N ALA A 268 -19.38 22.18 0.87
CA ALA A 268 -18.19 21.48 1.36
C ALA A 268 -17.31 20.97 0.20
N LEU A 269 -17.91 20.51 -0.90
CA LEU A 269 -17.17 20.09 -2.10
C LEU A 269 -16.50 21.29 -2.78
N GLN A 270 -17.20 22.40 -2.94
CA GLN A 270 -16.67 23.62 -3.59
C GLN A 270 -15.38 24.13 -2.93
N ARG A 271 -15.23 23.98 -1.62
CA ARG A 271 -13.99 24.33 -0.90
C ARG A 271 -12.76 23.48 -1.31
N TYR A 272 -12.98 22.33 -1.95
CA TYR A 272 -11.90 21.49 -2.49
C TYR A 272 -11.47 21.89 -3.89
N LEU A 273 -12.30 22.66 -4.60
CA LEU A 273 -12.08 23.02 -6.01
C LEU A 273 -11.37 24.37 -6.13
N GLU A 274 -10.48 24.45 -7.07
CA GLU A 274 -9.85 25.68 -7.50
C GLU A 274 -10.37 26.01 -8.90
N VAL A 275 -10.90 27.20 -9.09
CA VAL A 275 -11.30 27.74 -10.40
C VAL A 275 -10.13 28.52 -10.97
N SER A 276 -9.72 28.21 -12.20
CA SER A 276 -8.66 28.96 -12.88
C SER A 276 -9.24 30.13 -13.68
N GLU A 277 -8.36 31.11 -13.96
CA GLU A 277 -8.75 32.22 -14.84
C GLU A 277 -9.15 31.74 -16.24
N GLU A 278 -8.48 30.70 -16.74
CA GLU A 278 -8.80 30.11 -18.04
C GLU A 278 -10.22 29.52 -18.06
N GLN A 279 -10.65 28.86 -16.99
CA GLN A 279 -12.02 28.37 -16.87
C GLN A 279 -13.04 29.50 -16.87
N THR A 280 -12.75 30.59 -16.20
CA THR A 280 -13.61 31.76 -16.18
C THR A 280 -13.73 32.37 -17.58
N ARG A 281 -12.60 32.51 -18.28
CA ARG A 281 -12.60 33.02 -19.68
C ARG A 281 -13.33 32.07 -20.62
N ALA A 282 -13.07 30.78 -20.52
CA ALA A 282 -13.74 29.75 -21.33
C ALA A 282 -15.26 29.78 -21.13
N ALA A 283 -15.71 29.89 -19.88
CA ALA A 283 -17.13 29.97 -19.56
C ALA A 283 -17.81 31.18 -20.20
N ILE A 284 -17.18 32.36 -20.21
CA ILE A 284 -17.73 33.58 -20.89
C ILE A 284 -17.75 33.38 -22.40
N ASN A 285 -16.75 32.72 -22.99
CA ASN A 285 -16.69 32.50 -24.44
C ASN A 285 -17.76 31.52 -24.96
N VAL A 286 -18.44 30.79 -24.09
CA VAL A 286 -19.59 29.92 -24.46
C VAL A 286 -20.82 30.77 -24.82
N LEU A 287 -20.91 32.00 -24.31
CA LEU A 287 -21.99 32.92 -24.63
C LEU A 287 -21.78 33.46 -26.06
N LYS A 288 -22.65 33.03 -26.98
CA LYS A 288 -22.64 33.46 -28.38
C LYS A 288 -23.59 34.65 -28.57
#